data_f31dfb2a5dfe6139817c031153ef6bbf
#
_entry.id   f31dfb2a5dfe6139817c031153ef6bbf
#
_cell.length_a   1.000
_cell.length_b   1.000
_cell.length_c   1.000
_cell.angle_alpha   90.00
_cell.angle_beta   90.00
_cell.angle_gamma   90.00
#
_symmetry.space_group_name_H-M   'P 1'
#
loop_
_entity.id
_entity.type
_entity.pdbx_description
1 polymer ?
#
loop_
_entity_poly.entity_id
_entity_poly.type
_entity_poly.pdbx_seq_one_letter_code
_entity_poly.pdbx_strand_id
1 'polypeptide(L)' 'MNIEIYCCYSLNLRNYLYKNGLRYKLCALNPNSQKRFWVYIKDEKLDTLLNKWSAK' A
#
# COMPACT_ATOMS: atom_id res chain seq x y z
N MET A 1 6.27 7.93 19.52
CA MET A 1 6.40 8.06 18.06
C MET A 1 5.32 7.22 17.42
N ASN A 2 4.46 7.85 16.63
CA ASN A 2 3.35 7.14 15.99
C ASN A 2 3.75 6.71 14.58
N ILE A 3 3.76 5.41 14.36
CA ILE A 3 4.00 4.86 13.03
C ILE A 3 2.64 4.53 12.43
N GLU A 4 2.34 5.14 11.31
CA GLU A 4 1.12 4.84 10.58
C GLU A 4 1.40 3.80 9.51
N ILE A 5 0.46 2.89 9.35
CA ILE A 5 0.56 1.88 8.31
C ILE A 5 -0.61 2.00 7.36
N TYR A 6 -0.38 1.61 6.13
CA TYR A 6 -1.40 1.60 5.09
C TYR A 6 -1.55 0.18 4.57
N CYS A 7 -2.78 -0.32 4.55
CA CYS A 7 -3.08 -1.64 4.03
C CYS A 7 -3.63 -1.52 2.61
N CYS A 8 -2.92 -2.09 1.66
CA CYS A 8 -3.32 -2.05 0.26
C CYS A 8 -3.94 -3.39 -0.13
N TYR A 9 -5.20 -3.35 -0.54
CA TYR A 9 -5.93 -4.54 -0.97
C TYR A 9 -6.00 -4.67 -2.49
N SER A 10 -5.57 -3.65 -3.22
CA SER A 10 -5.64 -3.62 -4.68
C SER A 10 -4.31 -4.05 -5.29
N LEU A 11 -4.36 -5.07 -6.13
CA LEU A 11 -3.18 -5.52 -6.86
C LEU A 11 -2.70 -4.43 -7.82
N ASN A 12 -3.63 -3.71 -8.43
CA ASN A 12 -3.27 -2.64 -9.36
C ASN A 12 -2.53 -1.52 -8.65
N LEU A 13 -3.00 -1.13 -7.46
CA LEU A 13 -2.32 -0.10 -6.68
C LEU A 13 -0.96 -0.59 -6.21
N ARG A 14 -0.87 -1.84 -5.75
CA ARG A 14 0.41 -2.41 -5.35
C ARG A 14 1.42 -2.34 -6.50
N ASN A 15 1.01 -2.70 -7.70
CA ASN A 15 1.88 -2.67 -8.87
C ASN A 15 2.31 -1.23 -9.20
N TYR A 16 1.39 -0.29 -9.06
CA TYR A 16 1.71 1.13 -9.27
C TYR A 16 2.77 1.61 -8.27
N LEU A 17 2.59 1.27 -7.00
CA LEU A 17 3.55 1.67 -5.97
C LEU A 17 4.92 1.03 -6.23
N TYR A 18 4.93 -0.23 -6.63
CA TYR A 18 6.17 -0.94 -6.92
C TYR A 18 6.93 -0.27 -8.08
N LYS A 19 6.21 0.10 -9.14
CA LYS A 19 6.82 0.77 -10.29
C LYS A 19 7.45 2.11 -9.92
N ASN A 20 6.93 2.74 -8.87
CA ASN A 20 7.45 4.02 -8.41
C ASN A 20 8.51 3.86 -7.32
N GLY A 21 9.01 2.64 -7.14
CA GLY A 21 10.11 2.38 -6.21
C GLY A 21 9.70 2.18 -4.77
N LEU A 22 8.41 2.06 -4.50
CA LEU A 22 7.91 1.85 -3.15
C LEU A 22 7.53 0.38 -2.96
N ARG A 23 8.11 -0.25 -1.94
CA ARG A 23 7.88 -1.66 -1.67
C ARG A 23 7.07 -1.82 -0.39
N TYR A 24 6.24 -2.86 -0.36
CA TYR A 24 5.51 -3.20 0.86
C TYR A 24 6.47 -3.80 1.90
N LYS A 25 6.08 -3.66 3.16
CA LYS A 25 6.87 -4.22 4.28
C LYS A 25 6.41 -5.62 4.63
N LEU A 26 5.14 -5.91 4.42
CA LEU A 26 4.55 -7.19 4.78
C LEU A 26 3.44 -7.52 3.80
N CYS A 27 3.35 -8.79 3.44
CA CYS A 27 2.24 -9.31 2.66
C CYS A 27 1.53 -10.36 3.49
N ALA A 28 0.22 -10.23 3.64
CA ALA A 28 -0.55 -11.13 4.46
C ALA A 28 -1.89 -11.45 3.81
N LEU A 29 -2.54 -12.47 4.33
CA LEU A 29 -3.85 -12.89 3.87
C LEU A 29 -4.84 -12.69 5.02
N ASN A 30 -5.93 -11.98 4.73
CA ASN A 30 -6.97 -11.78 5.73
C ASN A 30 -7.73 -13.10 5.94
N PRO A 31 -7.72 -13.68 7.15
CA PRO A 31 -8.35 -14.98 7.38
C PRO A 31 -9.88 -14.97 7.24
N ASN A 32 -10.51 -13.81 7.43
CA ASN A 32 -11.96 -13.72 7.35
C ASN A 32 -12.46 -13.61 5.91
N SER A 33 -11.79 -12.80 5.10
CA SER A 33 -12.19 -12.56 3.72
C SER A 33 -11.33 -13.32 2.72
N GLN A 34 -10.23 -13.90 3.18
CA GLN A 34 -9.23 -14.58 2.36
C GLN A 34 -8.66 -13.69 1.25
N LYS A 35 -8.70 -12.38 1.47
CA LYS A 35 -8.14 -11.41 0.55
C LYS A 35 -6.72 -11.08 0.97
N ARG A 36 -5.83 -11.06 -0.01
CA ARG A 36 -4.44 -10.68 0.22
C ARG A 36 -4.34 -9.17 0.35
N PHE A 37 -3.50 -8.73 1.27
CA PHE A 37 -3.20 -7.31 1.40
C PHE A 37 -1.72 -7.11 1.65
N TRP A 38 -1.26 -5.90 1.32
CA TRP A 38 0.13 -5.52 1.47
C TRP A 38 0.19 -4.34 2.43
N VAL A 39 1.12 -4.40 3.37
CA VAL A 39 1.26 -3.37 4.40
C VAL A 39 2.44 -2.48 4.05
N TYR A 40 2.18 -1.18 4.05
CA TYR A 40 3.20 -0.15 3.78
C TYR A 40 3.33 0.74 4.99
N ILE A 41 4.54 1.27 5.19
CA ILE A 41 4.73 2.36 6.14
C ILE A 41 4.23 3.62 5.47
N LYS A 42 3.27 4.27 6.10
CA LYS A 42 2.68 5.49 5.55
C LYS A 42 3.66 6.64 5.77
N ASP A 43 4.27 7.09 4.69
CA ASP A 43 5.22 8.20 4.72
C ASP A 43 4.84 9.20 3.63
N GLU A 44 5.64 10.24 3.49
CA GLU A 44 5.37 11.30 2.53
C GLU A 44 5.36 10.77 1.09
N LYS A 45 6.26 9.86 0.78
CA LYS A 45 6.34 9.28 -0.56
C LYS A 45 5.08 8.49 -0.89
N LEU A 46 4.64 7.66 0.05
CA LEU A 46 3.40 6.89 -0.14
C LEU A 46 2.21 7.82 -0.31
N ASP A 47 2.14 8.84 0.54
CA ASP A 47 1.05 9.80 0.49
C ASP A 47 0.99 10.51 -0.86
N THR A 48 2.14 10.92 -1.37
CA THR A 48 2.23 11.55 -2.69
C THR A 48 1.75 10.61 -3.79
N LEU A 49 2.16 9.35 -3.74
CA LEU A 49 1.77 8.38 -4.75
C LEU A 49 0.27 8.07 -4.67
N LEU A 50 -0.28 7.98 -3.46
CA LEU A 50 -1.71 7.76 -3.30
C LEU A 50 -2.53 8.92 -3.84
N ASN A 51 -2.07 10.14 -3.63
CA ASN A 51 -2.74 11.32 -4.18
C ASN A 51 -2.74 11.29 -5.71
N LYS A 52 -1.63 10.92 -6.30
CA LYS A 52 -1.55 10.79 -7.76
C LYS A 52 -2.45 9.68 -8.27
N TRP A 53 -2.53 8.60 -7.53
CA TRP A 53 -3.40 7.48 -7.90
C TRP A 53 -4.87 7.90 -7.89
N SER A 54 -5.27 8.64 -6.87
CA SER A 54 -6.64 9.11 -6.75
C SER A 54 -7.00 10.20 -7.75
N ALA A 55 -6.01 10.94 -8.23
CA ALA A 55 -6.23 12.06 -9.15
C ALA A 55 -6.45 11.61 -10.61
N LYS A 56 -6.34 10.35 -10.89
CA LYS A 56 -6.55 9.84 -12.25
C LYS A 56 -7.98 10.00 -12.73
#